data_68de1108146787e95c900262ba5e1b7a
#
_entry.id   68de1108146787e95c900262ba5e1b7a
#
_cell.length_a   1.000
_cell.length_b   1.000
_cell.length_c   1.000
_cell.angle_alpha   90.00
_cell.angle_beta   90.00
_cell.angle_gamma   90.00
#
_symmetry.space_group_name_H-M   'P 1'
#
loop_
_entity.id
_entity.type
_entity.pdbx_description
1 polymer ?
#
loop_
_entity_poly.entity_id
_entity_poly.type
_entity_poly.pdbx_seq_one_letter_code
_entity_poly.pdbx_strand_id
1 'polypeptide(L)'
;MAAGSVRVVVADDHEVVRCGLVNLLDGTDVKIVAEASSGEEAVSLARKHKPDVVLLDIRMAPGNDGLAALEKISGDVPSVRCIMLTSFDNPTYIARAVASGAHDYILKGCSREELLESIMGAASGQLPLRAGELRRVATTMANRVVTPDPDVALTQREMQVLRHVALGLSNKEIAQSLTISVETVKEHVQNILRKLAVGDRTQAAVWAVRRGLA
;
A
#
# COMPACT_ATOMS: atom_id res chain seq x y z
N MET A 1 27.73 -16.43 -15.15
CA MET A 1 27.30 -16.82 -13.80
C MET A 1 25.80 -17.07 -13.90
N ALA A 2 25.32 -18.26 -13.54
CA ALA A 2 23.89 -18.54 -13.54
C ALA A 2 23.25 -17.55 -12.55
N ALA A 3 22.38 -16.70 -13.07
CA ALA A 3 21.58 -15.82 -12.23
C ALA A 3 20.76 -16.72 -11.31
N GLY A 4 21.00 -16.66 -10.00
CA GLY A 4 20.22 -17.42 -9.03
C GLY A 4 18.75 -17.01 -9.15
N SER A 5 17.83 -17.97 -8.96
CA SER A 5 16.40 -17.67 -8.99
C SER A 5 16.04 -16.63 -7.94
N VAL A 6 15.21 -15.65 -8.29
CA VAL A 6 14.69 -14.62 -7.37
C VAL A 6 13.74 -15.28 -6.36
N ARG A 7 14.03 -15.10 -5.08
CA ARG A 7 13.29 -15.71 -3.98
C ARG A 7 12.13 -14.80 -3.54
N VAL A 8 10.91 -15.30 -3.59
CA VAL A 8 9.70 -14.52 -3.34
C VAL A 8 8.88 -15.12 -2.20
N VAL A 9 8.37 -14.29 -1.33
CA VAL A 9 7.27 -14.62 -0.40
C VAL A 9 6.00 -13.97 -0.93
N VAL A 10 4.91 -14.72 -0.95
CA VAL A 10 3.58 -14.25 -1.36
C VAL A 10 2.69 -14.14 -0.14
N ALA A 11 2.00 -13.01 0.03
CA ALA A 11 1.09 -12.76 1.14
C ALA A 11 -0.27 -12.24 0.65
N ASP A 12 -1.32 -13.03 0.83
CA ASP A 12 -2.70 -12.73 0.46
C ASP A 12 -3.63 -13.60 1.32
N ASP A 13 -4.74 -13.08 1.81
CA ASP A 13 -5.69 -13.87 2.61
C ASP A 13 -6.58 -14.79 1.73
N HIS A 14 -6.60 -14.57 0.42
CA HIS A 14 -7.32 -15.41 -0.53
C HIS A 14 -6.42 -16.51 -1.10
N GLU A 15 -6.70 -17.75 -0.74
CA GLU A 15 -5.95 -18.93 -1.23
C GLU A 15 -5.93 -19.02 -2.76
N VAL A 16 -7.05 -18.69 -3.43
CA VAL A 16 -7.14 -18.71 -4.90
C VAL A 16 -6.15 -17.72 -5.53
N VAL A 17 -5.91 -16.57 -4.91
CA VAL A 17 -4.94 -15.59 -5.40
C VAL A 17 -3.53 -16.13 -5.23
N ARG A 18 -3.20 -16.71 -4.07
CA ARG A 18 -1.88 -17.33 -3.84
C ARG A 18 -1.61 -18.45 -4.83
N CYS A 19 -2.56 -19.38 -5.02
CA CYS A 19 -2.46 -20.44 -6.04
C CYS A 19 -2.30 -19.87 -7.46
N GLY A 20 -3.02 -18.79 -7.78
CA GLY A 20 -2.90 -18.10 -9.06
C GLY A 20 -1.49 -17.54 -9.27
N LEU A 21 -0.90 -16.89 -8.28
CA LEU A 21 0.45 -16.34 -8.33
C LEU A 21 1.51 -17.46 -8.46
N VAL A 22 1.35 -18.56 -7.72
CA VAL A 22 2.22 -19.75 -7.86
C VAL A 22 2.20 -20.26 -9.30
N ASN A 23 1.01 -20.42 -9.90
CA ASN A 23 0.88 -20.89 -11.28
C ASN A 23 1.44 -19.90 -12.31
N LEU A 24 1.23 -18.59 -12.09
CA LEU A 24 1.76 -17.54 -12.97
C LEU A 24 3.29 -17.50 -12.96
N LEU A 25 3.92 -17.81 -11.84
CA LEU A 25 5.37 -17.76 -11.68
C LEU A 25 6.06 -19.11 -11.94
N ASP A 26 5.30 -20.18 -12.15
CA ASP A 26 5.87 -21.51 -12.46
C ASP A 26 6.63 -21.52 -13.79
N GLY A 27 7.75 -22.24 -13.81
CA GLY A 27 8.63 -22.31 -14.98
C GLY A 27 9.40 -21.01 -15.28
N THR A 28 9.50 -20.08 -14.33
CA THR A 28 10.27 -18.84 -14.45
C THR A 28 11.51 -18.86 -13.55
N ASP A 29 12.33 -17.80 -13.63
CA ASP A 29 13.48 -17.59 -12.72
C ASP A 29 13.05 -17.09 -11.33
N VAL A 30 11.77 -17.14 -10.98
CA VAL A 30 11.22 -16.76 -9.69
C VAL A 30 10.88 -18.00 -8.89
N LYS A 31 11.32 -18.07 -7.63
CA LYS A 31 11.02 -19.16 -6.71
C LYS A 31 10.21 -18.66 -5.53
N ILE A 32 8.97 -19.10 -5.40
CA ILE A 32 8.18 -18.86 -4.19
C ILE A 32 8.76 -19.73 -3.08
N VAL A 33 9.25 -19.09 -2.01
CA VAL A 33 9.91 -19.76 -0.88
C VAL A 33 8.98 -19.92 0.31
N ALA A 34 7.90 -19.14 0.38
CA ALA A 34 6.85 -19.28 1.38
C ALA A 34 5.59 -18.51 0.95
N GLU A 35 4.45 -18.91 1.53
CA GLU A 35 3.16 -18.26 1.38
C GLU A 35 2.64 -17.84 2.75
N ALA A 36 2.01 -16.67 2.84
CA ALA A 36 1.38 -16.12 4.03
C ALA A 36 -0.09 -15.85 3.76
N SER A 37 -0.92 -16.08 4.75
CA SER A 37 -2.36 -15.77 4.73
C SER A 37 -2.70 -14.48 5.51
N SER A 38 -1.69 -13.86 6.13
CA SER A 38 -1.85 -12.64 6.93
C SER A 38 -0.59 -11.78 6.93
N GLY A 39 -0.74 -10.50 7.29
CA GLY A 39 0.39 -9.58 7.41
C GLY A 39 1.40 -10.01 8.48
N GLU A 40 0.94 -10.55 9.61
CA GLU A 40 1.84 -11.03 10.68
C GLU A 40 2.67 -12.23 10.21
N GLU A 41 2.03 -13.16 9.50
CA GLU A 41 2.71 -14.30 8.92
C GLU A 41 3.72 -13.85 7.85
N ALA A 42 3.36 -12.86 7.00
CA ALA A 42 4.26 -12.28 6.01
C ALA A 42 5.53 -11.68 6.66
N VAL A 43 5.38 -10.93 7.76
CA VAL A 43 6.52 -10.38 8.52
C VAL A 43 7.40 -11.49 9.08
N SER A 44 6.80 -12.52 9.69
CA SER A 44 7.51 -13.68 10.23
C SER A 44 8.32 -14.42 9.16
N LEU A 45 7.68 -14.68 8.01
CA LEU A 45 8.31 -15.37 6.89
C LEU A 45 9.39 -14.53 6.21
N ALA A 46 9.21 -13.22 6.10
CA ALA A 46 10.22 -12.31 5.57
C ALA A 46 11.50 -12.33 6.43
N ARG A 47 11.35 -12.28 7.76
CA ARG A 47 12.49 -12.38 8.70
C ARG A 47 13.19 -13.74 8.59
N LYS A 48 12.42 -14.83 8.52
CA LYS A 48 12.94 -16.20 8.48
C LYS A 48 13.66 -16.52 7.17
N HIS A 49 13.02 -16.20 6.05
CA HIS A 49 13.51 -16.62 4.73
C HIS A 49 14.39 -15.58 4.06
N LYS A 50 14.32 -14.31 4.49
CA LYS A 50 15.04 -13.17 3.87
C LYS A 50 14.94 -13.26 2.34
N PRO A 51 13.71 -13.19 1.77
CA PRO A 51 13.52 -13.26 0.33
C PRO A 51 14.08 -11.99 -0.35
N ASP A 52 14.22 -12.03 -1.67
CA ASP A 52 14.56 -10.84 -2.44
C ASP A 52 13.35 -9.90 -2.53
N VAL A 53 12.14 -10.50 -2.71
CA VAL A 53 10.89 -9.76 -2.87
C VAL A 53 9.79 -10.37 -2.01
N VAL A 54 8.92 -9.51 -1.47
CA VAL A 54 7.62 -9.89 -0.88
C VAL A 54 6.51 -9.29 -1.74
N LEU A 55 5.64 -10.14 -2.29
CA LEU A 55 4.37 -9.74 -2.87
C LEU A 55 3.33 -9.68 -1.75
N LEU A 56 2.78 -8.50 -1.50
CA LEU A 56 1.99 -8.24 -0.30
C LEU A 56 0.64 -7.62 -0.66
N ASP A 57 -0.45 -8.33 -0.39
CA ASP A 57 -1.78 -7.73 -0.54
C ASP A 57 -1.95 -6.55 0.41
N ILE A 58 -2.58 -5.49 -0.08
CA ILE A 58 -2.88 -4.30 0.72
C ILE A 58 -3.92 -4.61 1.79
N ARG A 59 -4.93 -5.42 1.45
CA ARG A 59 -6.08 -5.69 2.33
C ARG A 59 -6.19 -7.18 2.64
N MET A 60 -5.72 -7.56 3.80
CA MET A 60 -5.91 -8.91 4.35
C MET A 60 -6.86 -8.87 5.55
N ALA A 61 -7.66 -9.96 5.75
CA ALA A 61 -8.71 -10.02 6.77
C ALA A 61 -8.18 -10.01 8.21
N PRO A 62 -9.04 -9.94 9.22
CA PRO A 62 -9.34 -8.75 10.00
C PRO A 62 -8.16 -8.32 10.88
N GLY A 63 -7.84 -7.04 10.84
CA GLY A 63 -6.80 -6.42 11.69
C GLY A 63 -5.39 -6.51 11.14
N ASN A 64 -5.18 -7.19 10.00
CA ASN A 64 -3.87 -7.35 9.37
C ASN A 64 -3.81 -6.55 8.07
N ASP A 65 -3.53 -5.27 8.21
CA ASP A 65 -3.27 -4.38 7.10
C ASP A 65 -1.91 -4.72 6.47
N GLY A 66 -1.90 -5.02 5.17
CA GLY A 66 -0.66 -5.23 4.43
C GLY A 66 0.28 -4.03 4.48
N LEU A 67 -0.24 -2.82 4.65
CA LEU A 67 0.57 -1.62 4.85
C LEU A 67 1.31 -1.65 6.19
N ALA A 68 0.69 -2.13 7.26
CA ALA A 68 1.36 -2.31 8.54
C ALA A 68 2.44 -3.40 8.46
N ALA A 69 2.19 -4.46 7.68
CA ALA A 69 3.21 -5.49 7.41
C ALA A 69 4.38 -4.92 6.59
N LEU A 70 4.10 -4.11 5.56
CA LEU A 70 5.12 -3.40 4.78
C LEU A 70 6.06 -2.58 5.67
N GLU A 71 5.51 -1.75 6.58
CA GLU A 71 6.29 -0.92 7.49
C GLU A 71 7.22 -1.76 8.37
N LYS A 72 6.69 -2.86 8.93
CA LYS A 72 7.48 -3.79 9.75
C LYS A 72 8.57 -4.48 8.93
N ILE A 73 8.26 -4.99 7.73
CA ILE A 73 9.24 -5.66 6.87
C ILE A 73 10.34 -4.68 6.45
N SER A 74 9.98 -3.47 6.03
CA SER A 74 10.94 -2.43 5.62
C SER A 74 11.88 -2.01 6.76
N GLY A 75 11.36 -1.97 8.00
CA GLY A 75 12.17 -1.66 9.19
C GLY A 75 13.05 -2.81 9.63
N ASP A 76 12.53 -4.05 9.63
CA ASP A 76 13.23 -5.21 10.19
C ASP A 76 14.20 -5.87 9.21
N VAL A 77 13.89 -5.85 7.91
CA VAL A 77 14.67 -6.49 6.85
C VAL A 77 14.82 -5.55 5.64
N PRO A 78 15.63 -4.49 5.74
CA PRO A 78 15.72 -3.44 4.70
C PRO A 78 16.21 -3.93 3.33
N SER A 79 16.82 -5.12 3.28
CA SER A 79 17.25 -5.74 2.03
C SER A 79 16.11 -6.31 1.19
N VAL A 80 14.96 -6.58 1.83
CA VAL A 80 13.77 -7.15 1.16
C VAL A 80 13.00 -6.03 0.45
N ARG A 81 12.62 -6.26 -0.80
CA ARG A 81 11.77 -5.35 -1.57
C ARG A 81 10.32 -5.77 -1.47
N CYS A 82 9.44 -4.86 -1.10
CA CYS A 82 8.01 -5.14 -1.02
C CYS A 82 7.30 -4.56 -2.25
N ILE A 83 6.55 -5.39 -2.96
CA ILE A 83 5.65 -5.01 -4.04
C ILE A 83 4.22 -5.18 -3.51
N MET A 84 3.43 -4.12 -3.55
CA MET A 84 2.05 -4.18 -3.08
C MET A 84 1.13 -4.72 -4.16
N LEU A 85 0.31 -5.71 -3.82
CA LEU A 85 -0.78 -6.20 -4.66
C LEU A 85 -2.09 -5.50 -4.29
N THR A 86 -2.88 -5.13 -5.29
CA THR A 86 -4.16 -4.45 -5.04
C THR A 86 -5.21 -4.85 -6.06
N SER A 87 -6.46 -4.99 -5.61
CA SER A 87 -7.61 -5.18 -6.50
C SER A 87 -8.17 -3.85 -7.03
N PHE A 88 -7.73 -2.72 -6.48
CA PHE A 88 -8.29 -1.40 -6.77
C PHE A 88 -7.18 -0.39 -7.01
N ASP A 89 -7.32 0.38 -8.08
CA ASP A 89 -6.51 1.57 -8.32
C ASP A 89 -7.01 2.72 -7.42
N ASN A 90 -6.73 2.62 -6.12
CA ASN A 90 -7.09 3.65 -5.14
C ASN A 90 -5.86 4.50 -4.82
N PRO A 91 -5.83 5.76 -5.26
CA PRO A 91 -4.68 6.65 -5.05
C PRO A 91 -4.25 6.80 -3.58
N THR A 92 -5.18 6.64 -2.64
CA THR A 92 -4.87 6.72 -1.21
C THR A 92 -4.01 5.55 -0.73
N TYR A 93 -4.30 4.33 -1.19
CA TYR A 93 -3.48 3.17 -0.87
C TYR A 93 -2.10 3.25 -1.51
N ILE A 94 -2.04 3.72 -2.76
CA ILE A 94 -0.76 3.97 -3.46
C ILE A 94 0.07 4.98 -2.67
N ALA A 95 -0.54 6.10 -2.25
CA ALA A 95 0.12 7.13 -1.46
C ALA A 95 0.69 6.59 -0.14
N ARG A 96 -0.08 5.78 0.58
CA ARG A 96 0.38 5.13 1.81
C ARG A 96 1.49 4.13 1.55
N ALA A 97 1.34 3.26 0.56
CA ALA A 97 2.35 2.28 0.18
C ALA A 97 3.71 2.94 -0.12
N VAL A 98 3.69 4.03 -0.90
CA VAL A 98 4.89 4.82 -1.20
C VAL A 98 5.49 5.44 0.07
N ALA A 99 4.66 6.02 0.93
CA ALA A 99 5.11 6.61 2.19
C ALA A 99 5.74 5.58 3.14
N SER A 100 5.21 4.35 3.14
CA SER A 100 5.70 3.23 3.95
C SER A 100 6.84 2.45 3.30
N GLY A 101 7.36 2.89 2.14
CA GLY A 101 8.55 2.32 1.51
C GLY A 101 8.31 1.15 0.56
N ALA A 102 7.10 1.00 0.00
CA ALA A 102 6.87 0.04 -1.08
C ALA A 102 7.79 0.33 -2.26
N HIS A 103 8.37 -0.76 -2.82
CA HIS A 103 9.19 -0.64 -4.01
C HIS A 103 8.31 -0.38 -5.24
N ASP A 104 7.21 -1.12 -5.37
CA ASP A 104 6.26 -0.98 -6.49
C ASP A 104 4.84 -1.37 -6.01
N TYR A 105 3.84 -1.13 -6.89
CA TYR A 105 2.50 -1.67 -6.70
C TYR A 105 1.96 -2.23 -8.01
N ILE A 106 1.17 -3.29 -7.92
CA ILE A 106 0.64 -4.00 -9.08
C ILE A 106 -0.84 -4.32 -8.83
N LEU A 107 -1.66 -4.20 -9.88
CA LEU A 107 -3.03 -4.67 -9.84
C LEU A 107 -3.07 -6.21 -9.91
N LYS A 108 -3.92 -6.86 -9.12
CA LYS A 108 -4.11 -8.33 -9.13
C LYS A 108 -4.57 -8.89 -10.49
N GLY A 109 -4.99 -8.02 -11.43
CA GLY A 109 -5.34 -8.37 -12.80
C GLY A 109 -4.24 -8.09 -13.82
N CYS A 110 -3.00 -7.85 -13.40
CA CYS A 110 -1.86 -7.62 -14.29
C CYS A 110 -1.52 -8.86 -15.13
N SER A 111 -0.81 -8.67 -16.23
CA SER A 111 -0.28 -9.77 -17.01
C SER A 111 0.87 -10.48 -16.28
N ARG A 112 1.18 -11.72 -16.71
CA ARG A 112 2.34 -12.47 -16.22
C ARG A 112 3.63 -11.71 -16.46
N GLU A 113 3.77 -11.10 -17.63
CA GLU A 113 4.94 -10.35 -18.04
C GLU A 113 5.17 -9.14 -17.13
N GLU A 114 4.10 -8.38 -16.84
CA GLU A 114 4.17 -7.20 -15.95
C GLU A 114 4.56 -7.60 -14.52
N LEU A 115 4.01 -8.72 -14.02
CA LEU A 115 4.37 -9.23 -12.69
C LEU A 115 5.84 -9.65 -12.62
N LEU A 116 6.31 -10.39 -13.63
CA LEU A 116 7.72 -10.84 -13.71
C LEU A 116 8.67 -9.66 -13.81
N GLU A 117 8.37 -8.68 -14.67
CA GLU A 117 9.20 -7.50 -14.86
C GLU A 117 9.34 -6.72 -13.56
N SER A 118 8.25 -6.53 -12.81
CA SER A 118 8.30 -5.85 -11.51
C SER A 118 9.10 -6.64 -10.48
N ILE A 119 8.94 -7.96 -10.38
CA ILE A 119 9.70 -8.82 -9.46
C ILE A 119 11.19 -8.78 -9.77
N MET A 120 11.55 -8.98 -11.03
CA MET A 120 12.96 -9.00 -11.47
C MET A 120 13.62 -7.63 -11.32
N GLY A 121 12.87 -6.56 -11.64
CA GLY A 121 13.31 -5.18 -11.45
C GLY A 121 13.56 -4.86 -9.98
N ALA A 122 12.63 -5.25 -9.10
CA ALA A 122 12.78 -5.07 -7.65
C ALA A 122 14.01 -5.81 -7.10
N ALA A 123 14.20 -7.07 -7.48
CA ALA A 123 15.31 -7.90 -7.03
C ALA A 123 16.67 -7.35 -7.51
N SER A 124 16.72 -6.77 -8.72
CA SER A 124 17.94 -6.16 -9.28
C SER A 124 18.17 -4.71 -8.83
N GLY A 125 17.27 -4.13 -8.05
CA GLY A 125 17.36 -2.74 -7.58
C GLY A 125 17.07 -1.70 -8.67
N GLN A 126 16.40 -2.09 -9.75
CA GLN A 126 15.96 -1.17 -10.79
C GLN A 126 14.81 -0.28 -10.29
N LEU A 127 14.54 0.81 -11.01
CA LEU A 127 13.40 1.65 -10.71
C LEU A 127 12.09 0.87 -10.96
N PRO A 128 11.05 1.08 -10.13
CA PRO A 128 9.76 0.43 -10.31
C PRO A 128 9.17 0.73 -11.68
N LEU A 129 8.43 -0.23 -12.25
CA LEU A 129 7.72 -0.06 -13.53
C LEU A 129 6.84 1.18 -13.54
N ARG A 130 6.18 1.45 -12.43
CA ARG A 130 5.32 2.62 -12.21
C ARG A 130 6.05 3.78 -11.54
N ALA A 131 7.37 3.89 -11.75
CA ALA A 131 8.18 4.96 -11.17
C ALA A 131 7.63 6.36 -11.46
N GLY A 132 7.04 6.58 -12.62
CA GLY A 132 6.40 7.85 -12.99
C GLY A 132 5.20 8.19 -12.09
N GLU A 133 4.32 7.22 -11.83
CA GLU A 133 3.15 7.38 -10.97
C GLU A 133 3.57 7.48 -9.50
N LEU A 134 4.44 6.59 -9.05
CA LEU A 134 5.03 6.62 -7.71
C LEU A 134 5.76 7.94 -7.46
N ARG A 135 6.54 8.43 -8.45
CA ARG A 135 7.23 9.72 -8.37
C ARG A 135 6.23 10.87 -8.31
N ARG A 136 5.15 10.86 -9.09
CA ARG A 136 4.08 11.88 -9.02
C ARG A 136 3.44 11.90 -7.63
N VAL A 137 3.09 10.75 -7.08
CA VAL A 137 2.56 10.63 -5.72
C VAL A 137 3.60 11.11 -4.70
N ALA A 138 4.85 10.65 -4.79
CA ALA A 138 5.94 11.08 -3.91
C ALA A 138 6.24 12.58 -4.04
N THR A 139 6.21 13.15 -5.26
CA THR A 139 6.41 14.59 -5.48
C THR A 139 5.25 15.40 -4.92
N THR A 140 4.02 14.92 -5.07
CA THR A 140 2.85 15.52 -4.41
C THR A 140 3.02 15.49 -2.89
N MET A 141 3.65 14.43 -2.37
CA MET A 141 4.02 14.32 -0.97
C MET A 141 5.17 15.26 -0.58
N ALA A 142 6.19 15.42 -1.42
CA ALA A 142 7.41 16.17 -1.12
C ALA A 142 7.27 17.69 -1.36
N ASN A 143 6.61 18.09 -2.46
CA ASN A 143 6.48 19.51 -2.86
C ASN A 143 5.44 20.29 -2.04
N ARG A 144 4.69 19.62 -1.18
CA ARG A 144 3.95 20.30 -0.13
C ARG A 144 4.76 20.25 1.16
N VAL A 145 5.76 21.13 1.24
CA VAL A 145 6.06 21.75 2.53
C VAL A 145 4.79 22.53 2.89
N VAL A 146 3.81 21.82 3.41
CA VAL A 146 2.81 22.47 4.24
C VAL A 146 3.59 22.90 5.45
N THR A 147 3.97 24.18 5.48
CA THR A 147 4.26 24.83 6.75
C THR A 147 3.17 24.36 7.70
N PRO A 148 3.50 23.89 8.89
CA PRO A 148 2.48 23.49 9.85
C PRO A 148 1.69 24.78 10.14
N ASP A 149 0.51 24.88 9.56
CA ASP A 149 -0.47 25.81 10.06
C ASP A 149 -1.00 25.15 11.35
N PRO A 150 -0.67 25.65 12.53
CA PRO A 150 -1.08 25.04 13.79
C PRO A 150 -2.58 25.11 14.03
N ASP A 151 -3.35 25.78 13.16
CA ASP A 151 -4.73 26.18 13.42
C ASP A 151 -5.78 25.72 12.38
N VAL A 152 -5.58 24.64 11.64
CA VAL A 152 -6.70 24.09 10.89
C VAL A 152 -7.66 23.39 11.87
N ALA A 153 -8.64 24.12 12.35
CA ALA A 153 -9.68 23.61 13.25
C ALA A 153 -10.62 22.64 12.53
N LEU A 154 -10.20 21.38 12.38
CA LEU A 154 -11.12 20.31 12.01
C LEU A 154 -12.01 20.01 13.21
N THR A 155 -13.32 19.87 12.95
CA THR A 155 -14.24 19.37 13.97
C THR A 155 -13.88 17.92 14.34
N GLN A 156 -14.33 17.48 15.51
CA GLN A 156 -14.10 16.10 15.96
C GLN A 156 -14.60 15.07 14.94
N ARG A 157 -15.72 15.37 14.25
CA ARG A 157 -16.29 14.50 13.22
C ARG A 157 -15.47 14.50 11.93
N GLU A 158 -15.00 15.64 11.49
CA GLU A 158 -14.09 15.76 10.35
C GLU A 158 -12.77 15.03 10.62
N MET A 159 -12.24 15.11 11.84
CA MET A 159 -11.05 14.37 12.25
C MET A 159 -11.26 12.86 12.22
N GLN A 160 -12.42 12.35 12.67
CA GLN A 160 -12.77 10.94 12.55
C GLN A 160 -12.84 10.50 11.08
N VAL A 161 -13.52 11.27 10.22
CA VAL A 161 -13.61 10.99 8.79
C VAL A 161 -12.21 11.03 8.16
N LEU A 162 -11.38 12.01 8.49
CA LEU A 162 -10.03 12.15 7.94
C LEU A 162 -9.13 10.96 8.31
N ARG A 163 -9.22 10.42 9.52
CA ARG A 163 -8.51 9.19 9.91
C ARG A 163 -8.92 8.01 9.03
N HIS A 164 -10.21 7.83 8.77
CA HIS A 164 -10.70 6.78 7.89
C HIS A 164 -10.27 7.00 6.43
N VAL A 165 -10.22 8.26 5.99
CA VAL A 165 -9.67 8.63 4.67
C VAL A 165 -8.19 8.25 4.60
N ALA A 166 -7.41 8.51 5.63
CA ALA A 166 -6.01 8.14 5.71
C ALA A 166 -5.78 6.62 5.74
N LEU A 167 -6.74 5.87 6.32
CA LEU A 167 -6.76 4.41 6.25
C LEU A 167 -7.21 3.86 4.88
N GLY A 168 -7.57 4.72 3.93
CA GLY A 168 -7.95 4.33 2.57
C GLY A 168 -9.38 3.83 2.42
N LEU A 169 -10.24 3.96 3.44
CA LEU A 169 -11.63 3.49 3.38
C LEU A 169 -12.46 4.33 2.39
N SER A 170 -13.32 3.67 1.62
CA SER A 170 -14.29 4.34 0.75
C SER A 170 -15.36 5.09 1.57
N ASN A 171 -16.10 6.01 0.95
CA ASN A 171 -17.18 6.72 1.63
C ASN A 171 -18.24 5.77 2.20
N LYS A 172 -18.50 4.62 1.54
CA LYS A 172 -19.42 3.60 2.01
C LYS A 172 -18.92 2.91 3.27
N GLU A 173 -17.63 2.55 3.30
CA GLU A 173 -17.00 1.93 4.47
C GLU A 173 -16.92 2.90 5.65
N ILE A 174 -16.60 4.18 5.38
CA ILE A 174 -16.62 5.25 6.40
C ILE A 174 -18.03 5.43 6.97
N ALA A 175 -19.04 5.47 6.11
CA ALA A 175 -20.44 5.60 6.50
C ALA A 175 -20.87 4.46 7.44
N GLN A 176 -20.50 3.23 7.10
CA GLN A 176 -20.74 2.04 7.93
C GLN A 176 -20.01 2.12 9.27
N SER A 177 -18.72 2.42 9.24
CA SER A 177 -17.87 2.52 10.44
C SER A 177 -18.35 3.59 11.42
N LEU A 178 -18.79 4.73 10.90
CA LEU A 178 -19.22 5.88 11.71
C LEU A 178 -20.74 5.95 11.94
N THR A 179 -21.49 5.01 11.41
CA THR A 179 -22.97 4.93 11.51
C THR A 179 -23.65 6.22 11.03
N ILE A 180 -23.27 6.69 9.84
CA ILE A 180 -23.83 7.87 9.17
C ILE A 180 -24.14 7.58 7.71
N SER A 181 -24.83 8.51 7.01
CA SER A 181 -25.10 8.35 5.60
C SER A 181 -23.85 8.57 4.74
N VAL A 182 -23.80 7.93 3.57
CA VAL A 182 -22.72 8.14 2.58
C VAL A 182 -22.66 9.61 2.16
N GLU A 183 -23.82 10.28 2.07
CA GLU A 183 -23.92 11.69 1.71
C GLU A 183 -23.26 12.59 2.77
N THR A 184 -23.51 12.30 4.04
CA THR A 184 -22.86 12.99 5.16
C THR A 184 -21.33 12.81 5.12
N VAL A 185 -20.85 11.63 4.75
CA VAL A 185 -19.39 11.41 4.57
C VAL A 185 -18.83 12.27 3.45
N LYS A 186 -19.54 12.35 2.30
CA LYS A 186 -19.10 13.21 1.17
C LYS A 186 -19.01 14.68 1.59
N GLU A 187 -19.99 15.18 2.33
CA GLU A 187 -19.97 16.55 2.86
C GLU A 187 -18.77 16.78 3.80
N HIS A 188 -18.51 15.85 4.72
CA HIS A 188 -17.34 15.95 5.59
C HIS A 188 -16.05 15.94 4.80
N VAL A 189 -15.90 15.07 3.81
CA VAL A 189 -14.72 15.03 2.95
C VAL A 189 -14.53 16.36 2.22
N GLN A 190 -15.56 16.94 1.62
CA GLN A 190 -15.48 18.25 0.96
C GLN A 190 -15.05 19.36 1.93
N ASN A 191 -15.63 19.37 3.13
CA ASN A 191 -15.27 20.33 4.17
C ASN A 191 -13.80 20.18 4.61
N ILE A 192 -13.32 18.93 4.77
CA ILE A 192 -11.93 18.62 5.07
C ILE A 192 -11.02 19.16 3.96
N LEU A 193 -11.28 18.85 2.69
CA LEU A 193 -10.48 19.33 1.56
C LEU A 193 -10.36 20.85 1.55
N ARG A 194 -11.48 21.55 1.75
CA ARG A 194 -11.51 23.01 1.82
C ARG A 194 -10.70 23.56 3.01
N LYS A 195 -10.87 22.99 4.22
CA LYS A 195 -10.16 23.43 5.43
C LYS A 195 -8.66 23.16 5.36
N LEU A 196 -8.27 22.02 4.79
CA LEU A 196 -6.87 21.66 4.57
C LEU A 196 -6.23 22.37 3.38
N ALA A 197 -7.01 23.14 2.60
CA ALA A 197 -6.59 23.76 1.34
C ALA A 197 -5.96 22.75 0.37
N VAL A 198 -6.51 21.51 0.30
CA VAL A 198 -6.04 20.42 -0.56
C VAL A 198 -7.01 20.16 -1.71
N GLY A 199 -6.48 19.76 -2.87
CA GLY A 199 -7.27 19.63 -4.10
C GLY A 199 -8.06 18.34 -4.20
N ASP A 200 -7.64 17.28 -3.51
CA ASP A 200 -8.24 15.95 -3.61
C ASP A 200 -8.07 15.11 -2.34
N ARG A 201 -8.80 13.98 -2.31
CA ARG A 201 -8.82 13.03 -1.19
C ARG A 201 -7.44 12.42 -0.89
N THR A 202 -6.64 12.17 -1.94
CA THR A 202 -5.30 11.60 -1.80
C THR A 202 -4.40 12.56 -1.02
N GLN A 203 -4.50 13.84 -1.33
CA GLN A 203 -3.75 14.89 -0.65
C GLN A 203 -4.17 15.02 0.82
N ALA A 204 -5.46 14.87 1.12
CA ALA A 204 -5.95 14.85 2.50
C ALA A 204 -5.42 13.63 3.27
N ALA A 205 -5.39 12.45 2.64
CA ALA A 205 -4.82 11.24 3.22
C ALA A 205 -3.33 11.41 3.54
N VAL A 206 -2.55 11.90 2.58
CA VAL A 206 -1.12 12.21 2.76
C VAL A 206 -0.89 13.20 3.90
N TRP A 207 -1.71 14.24 3.98
CA TRP A 207 -1.64 15.22 5.07
C TRP A 207 -1.85 14.55 6.43
N ALA A 208 -2.85 13.66 6.54
CA ALA A 208 -3.17 12.95 7.77
C ALA A 208 -2.06 11.96 8.19
N VAL A 209 -1.53 11.17 7.23
CA VAL A 209 -0.45 10.21 7.49
C VAL A 209 0.81 10.92 8.00
N ARG A 210 1.20 12.04 7.39
CA ARG A 210 2.37 12.84 7.83
C ARG A 210 2.24 13.38 9.25
N ARG A 211 1.03 13.54 9.76
CA ARG A 211 0.76 14.01 11.14
C ARG A 211 0.49 12.87 12.12
N GLY A 212 0.70 11.63 11.70
CA GLY A 212 0.51 10.45 12.57
C GLY A 212 -0.96 10.24 12.98
N LEU A 213 -1.91 10.63 12.11
CA LEU A 213 -3.34 10.48 12.39
C LEU A 213 -3.89 9.11 11.94
N ALA A 214 -3.08 8.32 11.25
CA ALA A 214 -3.41 6.96 10.77
C ALA A 214 -2.26 6.02 11.03
#